data_5911b7a9c6bae2777de5a1d90a63aed6
#
_entry.id   5911b7a9c6bae2777de5a1d90a63aed6
#
_cell.length_a   1.000
_cell.length_b   1.000
_cell.length_c   1.000
_cell.angle_alpha   90.00
_cell.angle_beta   90.00
_cell.angle_gamma   90.00
#
_symmetry.space_group_name_H-M   'P 1'
#
loop_
_entity.id
_entity.type
_entity.pdbx_description
1 polymer ?
#
loop_
_entity_poly.entity_id
_entity_poly.type
_entity_poly.pdbx_seq_one_letter_code
_entity_poly.pdbx_strand_id
1 'polypeptide(L)'
;MKDKKSKYILHWIQEISKIRPELGNFSICPYASGANFSIQEQKLSQIVPYSDFDVIINIVEDDIDANFLYESVDDYNRNYPDYKFIADHGKTNTYIQGIQTNNGKYNLVLCQSRNELTEAREKLAKTNYYDYWDKNYLEEVLEDDYRIIDDEKTR
;
A
#
# COMPACT_ATOMS: atom_id res chain seq x y z
N MET A 1 -5.11 1.11 -24.50
CA MET A 1 -4.46 1.93 -24.24
C MET A 1 -4.23 2.02 -22.93
N LYS A 2 -3.90 1.35 -22.30
CA LYS A 2 -3.64 1.21 -21.11
C LYS A 2 -2.77 2.07 -20.60
N ASP A 3 -3.06 2.97 -20.69
CA ASP A 3 -2.08 2.94 -20.52
C ASP A 3 -1.33 4.01 -20.06
N LYS A 4 -1.91 5.21 -20.08
CA LYS A 4 -1.37 6.38 -19.45
C LYS A 4 -1.36 6.22 -17.95
N LYS A 5 -2.43 5.71 -17.35
CA LYS A 5 -2.54 5.45 -15.90
C LYS A 5 -1.60 4.33 -15.48
N SER A 6 -1.60 3.22 -16.21
CA SER A 6 -0.73 2.08 -15.88
C SER A 6 0.75 2.42 -16.00
N LYS A 7 1.12 3.22 -17.01
CA LYS A 7 2.51 3.68 -17.17
C LYS A 7 2.94 4.59 -16.03
N TYR A 8 2.05 5.48 -15.59
CA TYR A 8 2.33 6.35 -14.46
C TYR A 8 2.56 5.53 -13.19
N ILE A 9 1.70 4.56 -12.94
CA ILE A 9 1.81 3.71 -11.74
C ILE A 9 3.07 2.84 -11.82
N LEU A 10 3.41 2.30 -12.99
CA LEU A 10 4.65 1.54 -13.15
C LEU A 10 5.88 2.40 -12.85
N HIS A 11 5.89 3.65 -13.32
CA HIS A 11 6.97 4.58 -13.00
C HIS A 11 7.05 4.86 -11.50
N TRP A 12 5.90 5.03 -10.84
CA TRP A 12 5.86 5.21 -9.39
C TRP A 12 6.44 3.98 -8.65
N ILE A 13 6.10 2.76 -9.07
CA ILE A 13 6.66 1.54 -8.49
C ILE A 13 8.19 1.56 -8.62
N GLN A 14 8.71 1.96 -9.77
CA GLN A 14 10.15 2.07 -9.99
C GLN A 14 10.79 3.09 -9.03
N GLU A 15 10.13 4.22 -8.80
CA GLU A 15 10.63 5.24 -7.89
C GLU A 15 10.67 4.78 -6.44
N ILE A 16 9.63 4.07 -5.96
CA ILE A 16 9.62 3.57 -4.58
C ILE A 16 10.53 2.37 -4.39
N SER A 17 11.04 1.79 -5.48
CA SER A 17 11.97 0.66 -5.44
C SER A 17 13.43 1.10 -5.44
N LYS A 18 13.72 2.38 -5.66
CA LYS A 18 15.10 2.89 -5.71
C LYS A 18 15.73 2.91 -4.33
N ILE A 19 16.96 2.43 -4.24
CA ILE A 19 17.75 2.51 -3.01
C ILE A 19 18.16 3.96 -2.77
N ARG A 20 17.96 4.44 -1.55
CA ARG A 20 18.21 5.82 -1.19
C ARG A 20 19.14 5.92 0.01
N PRO A 21 20.28 6.62 -0.12
CA PRO A 21 21.19 6.83 1.03
C PRO A 21 20.51 7.52 2.21
N GLU A 22 19.57 8.45 1.95
CA GLU A 22 18.82 9.15 2.98
C GLU A 22 17.95 8.24 3.84
N LEU A 23 17.66 7.03 3.36
CA LEU A 23 16.87 6.02 4.06
C LEU A 23 17.74 4.85 4.52
N GLY A 24 19.04 5.09 4.76
CA GLY A 24 19.95 4.05 5.23
C GLY A 24 20.24 2.98 4.18
N ASN A 25 20.19 3.37 2.90
CA ASN A 25 20.37 2.49 1.74
C ASN A 25 19.21 1.51 1.55
N PHE A 26 18.04 1.83 2.08
CA PHE A 26 16.80 1.13 1.74
C PHE A 26 16.01 1.92 0.70
N SER A 27 15.15 1.25 -0.03
CA SER A 27 14.13 1.92 -0.85
C SER A 27 12.91 2.23 0.03
N ILE A 28 11.97 3.02 -0.48
CA ILE A 28 10.70 3.29 0.20
C ILE A 28 9.94 1.98 0.44
N CYS A 29 9.94 1.10 -0.57
CA CYS A 29 9.34 -0.23 -0.44
C CYS A 29 10.40 -1.29 -0.79
N PRO A 30 11.11 -1.87 0.19
CA PRO A 30 12.23 -2.77 -0.09
C PRO A 30 11.87 -4.03 -0.88
N TYR A 31 10.60 -4.44 -0.83
CA TYR A 31 10.16 -5.65 -1.52
C TYR A 31 9.59 -5.37 -2.90
N ALA A 32 9.43 -4.12 -3.30
CA ALA A 32 8.80 -3.76 -4.57
C ALA A 32 9.59 -4.26 -5.79
N SER A 33 10.92 -4.22 -5.73
CA SER A 33 11.75 -4.63 -6.86
C SER A 33 11.65 -6.12 -7.17
N GLY A 34 11.28 -6.93 -6.19
CA GLY A 34 11.13 -8.38 -6.36
C GLY A 34 9.69 -8.85 -6.46
N ALA A 35 8.72 -7.95 -6.33
CA ALA A 35 7.32 -8.33 -6.31
C ALA A 35 6.75 -8.46 -7.72
N ASN A 36 5.79 -9.38 -7.86
CA ASN A 36 5.03 -9.53 -9.10
C ASN A 36 3.75 -8.73 -8.98
N PHE A 37 3.66 -7.61 -9.71
CA PHE A 37 2.53 -6.69 -9.65
C PHE A 37 1.55 -6.94 -10.78
N SER A 38 0.25 -6.81 -10.48
CA SER A 38 -0.80 -6.66 -11.48
C SER A 38 -1.41 -5.27 -11.34
N ILE A 39 -1.43 -4.49 -12.41
CA ILE A 39 -2.01 -3.15 -12.43
C ILE A 39 -3.26 -3.22 -13.29
N GLN A 40 -4.41 -2.85 -12.71
CA GLN A 40 -5.69 -2.89 -13.42
C GLN A 40 -6.57 -1.72 -13.04
N GLU A 41 -7.43 -1.30 -13.96
CA GLU A 41 -8.49 -0.36 -13.63
C GLU A 41 -9.71 -1.14 -13.17
N GLN A 42 -10.32 -0.70 -12.07
CA GLN A 42 -11.46 -1.39 -11.49
C GLN A 42 -12.35 -0.39 -10.74
N LYS A 43 -13.63 -0.67 -10.68
CA LYS A 43 -14.53 0.12 -9.85
C LYS A 43 -14.27 -0.21 -8.39
N LEU A 44 -14.26 0.80 -7.52
CA LEU A 44 -14.03 0.61 -6.09
C LEU A 44 -14.99 -0.44 -5.50
N SER A 45 -16.24 -0.46 -5.96
CA SER A 45 -17.24 -1.40 -5.46
C SER A 45 -17.09 -2.83 -5.98
N GLN A 46 -16.14 -3.08 -6.89
CA GLN A 46 -16.01 -4.38 -7.56
C GLN A 46 -14.64 -5.02 -7.40
N ILE A 47 -13.87 -4.59 -6.41
CA ILE A 47 -12.55 -5.15 -6.16
C ILE A 47 -12.70 -6.54 -5.54
N VAL A 48 -11.94 -7.51 -6.09
CA VAL A 48 -11.95 -8.89 -5.61
C VAL A 48 -10.49 -9.30 -5.34
N PRO A 49 -10.20 -9.85 -4.17
CA PRO A 49 -8.85 -10.37 -3.90
C PRO A 49 -8.65 -11.69 -4.63
N TYR A 50 -7.44 -11.90 -5.16
CA TYR A 50 -7.03 -13.21 -5.66
C TYR A 50 -5.50 -13.30 -5.60
N SER A 51 -4.97 -14.51 -5.73
CA SER A 51 -3.62 -14.80 -5.27
C SER A 51 -2.58 -15.08 -6.35
N ASP A 52 -2.85 -14.76 -7.60
CA ASP A 52 -1.90 -15.03 -8.69
C ASP A 52 -0.72 -14.06 -8.73
N PHE A 53 -0.81 -12.96 -7.97
CA PHE A 53 0.21 -11.93 -7.92
C PHE A 53 0.54 -11.57 -6.48
N ASP A 54 1.75 -11.07 -6.26
CA ASP A 54 2.16 -10.63 -4.93
C ASP A 54 1.38 -9.39 -4.49
N VAL A 55 1.19 -8.45 -5.42
CA VAL A 55 0.43 -7.23 -5.16
C VAL A 55 -0.45 -6.92 -6.36
N ILE A 56 -1.73 -6.66 -6.10
CA ILE A 56 -2.65 -6.18 -7.11
C ILE A 56 -2.90 -4.70 -6.85
N ILE A 57 -2.66 -3.86 -7.85
CA ILE A 57 -2.90 -2.43 -7.77
C ILE A 57 -4.15 -2.12 -8.60
N ASN A 58 -5.22 -1.72 -7.92
CA ASN A 58 -6.46 -1.33 -8.57
C ASN A 58 -6.49 0.19 -8.68
N ILE A 59 -6.55 0.71 -9.91
CA ILE A 59 -6.77 2.13 -10.17
C ILE A 59 -8.27 2.32 -10.20
N VAL A 60 -8.79 3.07 -9.22
CA VAL A 60 -10.23 3.26 -9.09
C VAL A 60 -10.65 4.64 -9.60
N GLU A 61 -11.92 4.99 -9.43
CA GLU A 61 -12.49 6.22 -10.01
C GLU A 61 -11.77 7.47 -9.49
N ASP A 62 -11.65 8.48 -10.35
CA ASP A 62 -10.93 9.73 -10.04
C ASP A 62 -11.69 10.66 -9.09
N ASP A 63 -13.00 10.54 -9.03
CA ASP A 63 -13.87 11.47 -8.30
C ASP A 63 -14.27 11.01 -6.90
N ILE A 64 -13.51 10.09 -6.32
CA ILE A 64 -13.76 9.57 -4.98
C ILE A 64 -13.03 10.43 -3.97
N ASP A 65 -13.74 10.90 -2.93
CA ASP A 65 -13.07 11.63 -1.86
C ASP A 65 -12.31 10.69 -0.92
N ALA A 66 -11.33 11.22 -0.21
CA ALA A 66 -10.41 10.42 0.60
C ALA A 66 -11.13 9.62 1.69
N ASN A 67 -12.09 10.23 2.38
CA ASN A 67 -12.80 9.55 3.46
C ASN A 67 -13.59 8.35 2.93
N PHE A 68 -14.25 8.52 1.80
CA PHE A 68 -15.00 7.42 1.20
C PHE A 68 -14.08 6.27 0.78
N LEU A 69 -12.90 6.62 0.22
CA LEU A 69 -11.92 5.60 -0.16
C LEU A 69 -11.43 4.82 1.06
N TYR A 70 -11.08 5.52 2.14
CA TYR A 70 -10.57 4.88 3.37
C TYR A 70 -11.63 4.01 4.03
N GLU A 71 -12.87 4.47 4.10
CA GLU A 71 -13.97 3.68 4.66
C GLU A 71 -14.25 2.42 3.86
N SER A 72 -14.21 2.54 2.53
CA SER A 72 -14.40 1.39 1.63
C SER A 72 -13.30 0.35 1.82
N VAL A 73 -12.05 0.81 1.95
CA VAL A 73 -10.91 -0.08 2.16
C VAL A 73 -10.99 -0.75 3.54
N ASP A 74 -11.43 -0.04 4.56
CA ASP A 74 -11.64 -0.64 5.88
C ASP A 74 -12.68 -1.77 5.80
N ASP A 75 -13.75 -1.59 5.03
CA ASP A 75 -14.75 -2.63 4.84
C ASP A 75 -14.17 -3.84 4.11
N TYR A 76 -13.36 -3.63 3.07
CA TYR A 76 -12.68 -4.73 2.39
C TYR A 76 -11.76 -5.49 3.35
N ASN A 77 -11.03 -4.78 4.20
CA ASN A 77 -10.15 -5.41 5.17
C ASN A 77 -10.92 -6.26 6.19
N ARG A 78 -12.10 -5.82 6.59
CA ARG A 78 -12.94 -6.60 7.50
C ARG A 78 -13.55 -7.83 6.83
N ASN A 79 -13.96 -7.69 5.58
CA ASN A 79 -14.64 -8.76 4.85
C ASN A 79 -13.70 -9.83 4.32
N TYR A 80 -12.42 -9.49 4.12
CA TYR A 80 -11.41 -10.41 3.57
C TYR A 80 -10.16 -10.42 4.47
N PRO A 81 -10.25 -11.09 5.64
CA PRO A 81 -9.17 -11.03 6.65
C PRO A 81 -7.83 -11.62 6.21
N ASP A 82 -7.81 -12.49 5.21
CA ASP A 82 -6.57 -13.07 4.70
C ASP A 82 -5.77 -12.11 3.81
N TYR A 83 -6.37 -10.97 3.47
CA TYR A 83 -5.77 -9.97 2.59
C TYR A 83 -5.65 -8.64 3.30
N LYS A 84 -4.68 -7.84 2.88
CA LYS A 84 -4.56 -6.46 3.33
C LYS A 84 -4.83 -5.55 2.13
N PHE A 85 -5.83 -4.70 2.27
CA PHE A 85 -6.15 -3.66 1.29
C PHE A 85 -5.60 -2.34 1.81
N ILE A 86 -4.91 -1.60 0.96
CA ILE A 86 -4.28 -0.34 1.32
C ILE A 86 -4.78 0.73 0.36
N ALA A 87 -5.30 1.83 0.92
CA ALA A 87 -5.75 2.96 0.13
C ALA A 87 -4.61 3.93 -0.14
N ASP A 88 -4.54 4.42 -1.36
CA ASP A 88 -3.64 5.51 -1.74
C ASP A 88 -4.47 6.53 -2.52
N HIS A 89 -4.90 7.59 -1.84
CA HIS A 89 -5.69 8.65 -2.49
C HIS A 89 -4.77 9.61 -3.22
N GLY A 90 -5.10 9.90 -4.47
CA GLY A 90 -4.23 10.70 -5.35
C GLY A 90 -3.96 12.13 -4.87
N LYS A 91 -4.79 12.66 -3.98
CA LYS A 91 -4.64 14.01 -3.46
C LYS A 91 -4.12 14.07 -2.02
N THR A 92 -3.93 12.92 -1.38
CA THR A 92 -3.46 12.85 0.00
C THR A 92 -2.01 12.40 0.00
N ASN A 93 -1.09 13.35 0.06
CA ASN A 93 0.33 13.06 -0.07
C ASN A 93 0.95 12.63 1.26
N THR A 94 1.80 11.61 1.20
CA THR A 94 2.54 11.09 2.36
C THR A 94 4.04 11.13 2.06
N TYR A 95 4.85 11.32 3.11
CA TYR A 95 6.29 11.51 2.97
C TYR A 95 7.08 10.75 4.02
N ILE A 96 8.27 10.29 3.64
CA ILE A 96 9.28 9.78 4.58
C ILE A 96 10.57 10.54 4.28
N GLN A 97 11.12 11.22 5.28
CA GLN A 97 12.33 12.05 5.12
C GLN A 97 12.22 13.03 3.95
N GLY A 98 11.03 13.63 3.76
CA GLY A 98 10.78 14.57 2.68
C GLY A 98 10.56 13.93 1.31
N ILE A 99 10.62 12.61 1.21
CA ILE A 99 10.40 11.90 -0.05
C ILE A 99 8.94 11.46 -0.11
N GLN A 100 8.23 11.82 -1.18
CA GLN A 100 6.84 11.44 -1.34
C GLN A 100 6.73 9.94 -1.57
N THR A 101 5.88 9.27 -0.76
CA THR A 101 5.74 7.82 -0.81
C THR A 101 4.56 7.35 -1.64
N ASN A 102 3.50 8.14 -1.76
CA ASN A 102 2.32 7.79 -2.55
C ASN A 102 2.46 8.23 -4.01
N ASN A 103 1.55 7.76 -4.87
CA ASN A 103 1.63 8.10 -6.30
C ASN A 103 1.29 9.56 -6.61
N GLY A 104 0.48 10.21 -5.80
CA GLY A 104 0.19 11.65 -5.89
C GLY A 104 -0.73 12.06 -7.03
N LYS A 105 -1.36 11.13 -7.74
CA LYS A 105 -2.20 11.46 -8.88
C LYS A 105 -3.48 10.65 -8.96
N TYR A 106 -3.42 9.33 -8.86
CA TYR A 106 -4.56 8.44 -9.02
C TYR A 106 -5.00 7.84 -7.70
N ASN A 107 -6.26 7.49 -7.59
CA ASN A 107 -6.78 6.78 -6.43
C ASN A 107 -6.53 5.30 -6.61
N LEU A 108 -5.84 4.69 -5.67
CA LEU A 108 -5.46 3.29 -5.74
C LEU A 108 -5.98 2.52 -4.55
N VAL A 109 -6.28 1.25 -4.80
CA VAL A 109 -6.45 0.26 -3.74
C VAL A 109 -5.48 -0.87 -4.04
N LEU A 110 -4.50 -1.05 -3.17
CA LEU A 110 -3.55 -2.14 -3.26
C LEU A 110 -4.09 -3.32 -2.48
N CYS A 111 -3.90 -4.52 -2.99
CA CYS A 111 -4.33 -5.75 -2.32
C CYS A 111 -3.18 -6.75 -2.33
N GLN A 112 -2.88 -7.31 -1.17
CA GLN A 112 -1.81 -8.29 -1.02
C GLN A 112 -2.12 -9.25 0.12
N SER A 113 -1.38 -10.34 0.20
CA SER A 113 -1.54 -11.30 1.30
C SER A 113 -1.17 -10.65 2.62
N ARG A 114 -2.05 -10.76 3.62
CA ARG A 114 -1.78 -10.22 4.95
C ARG A 114 -0.60 -10.90 5.62
N ASN A 115 -0.49 -12.21 5.48
CA ASN A 115 0.63 -12.95 6.07
C ASN A 115 1.96 -12.54 5.47
N GLU A 116 2.03 -12.41 4.16
CA GLU A 116 3.27 -11.98 3.50
C GLU A 116 3.66 -10.56 3.90
N LEU A 117 2.70 -9.66 4.00
CA LEU A 117 2.96 -8.29 4.42
C LEU A 117 3.46 -8.25 5.87
N THR A 118 2.83 -9.00 6.76
CA THR A 118 3.22 -9.07 8.18
C THR A 118 4.64 -9.63 8.30
N GLU A 119 4.95 -10.72 7.59
CA GLU A 119 6.29 -11.28 7.59
C GLU A 119 7.34 -10.30 7.07
N ALA A 120 7.02 -9.59 6.01
CA ALA A 120 7.92 -8.58 5.43
C ALA A 120 8.18 -7.46 6.43
N ARG A 121 7.15 -6.97 7.10
CA ARG A 121 7.29 -5.90 8.11
C ARG A 121 8.08 -6.37 9.33
N GLU A 122 7.88 -7.60 9.76
CA GLU A 122 8.66 -8.18 10.87
C GLU A 122 10.13 -8.28 10.52
N LYS A 123 10.46 -8.69 9.30
CA LYS A 123 11.85 -8.74 8.82
C LYS A 123 12.48 -7.35 8.79
N LEU A 124 11.73 -6.36 8.29
CA LEU A 124 12.21 -4.98 8.23
C LEU A 124 12.40 -4.38 9.63
N ALA A 125 11.55 -4.75 10.59
CA ALA A 125 11.66 -4.28 11.96
C ALA A 125 12.93 -4.76 12.67
N LYS A 126 13.54 -5.84 12.18
CA LYS A 126 14.82 -6.35 12.70
C LYS A 126 16.03 -5.60 12.13
N THR A 127 15.80 -4.72 11.17
CA THR A 127 16.82 -3.88 10.55
C THR A 127 16.63 -2.45 11.04
N ASN A 128 17.42 -1.52 10.51
CA ASN A 128 17.25 -0.09 10.81
C ASN A 128 16.36 0.63 9.79
N TYR A 129 15.57 -0.12 9.00
CA TYR A 129 14.71 0.45 7.96
C TYR A 129 13.73 1.49 8.53
N TYR A 130 13.03 1.13 9.63
CA TYR A 130 12.02 2.02 10.22
C TYR A 130 12.61 3.18 11.01
N ASP A 131 13.91 3.20 11.25
CA ASP A 131 14.57 4.32 11.96
C ASP A 131 14.45 5.63 11.18
N TYR A 132 14.25 5.55 9.86
CA TYR A 132 14.14 6.72 8.98
C TYR A 132 12.70 7.17 8.76
N TRP A 133 11.72 6.46 9.31
CA TRP A 133 10.32 6.83 9.18
C TRP A 133 9.94 7.86 10.23
N ASP A 134 9.03 8.78 9.88
CA ASP A 134 8.43 9.65 10.87
C ASP A 134 7.65 8.79 11.86
N LYS A 135 7.87 9.04 13.13
CA LYS A 135 7.32 8.19 14.20
C LYS A 135 5.79 8.10 14.14
N ASN A 136 5.12 9.21 13.94
CA ASN A 136 3.66 9.24 13.89
C ASN A 136 3.12 8.44 12.70
N TYR A 137 3.77 8.55 11.56
CA TYR A 137 3.39 7.82 10.36
C TYR A 137 3.59 6.32 10.54
N LEU A 138 4.71 5.92 11.15
CA LEU A 138 5.00 4.52 11.43
C LEU A 138 3.95 3.92 12.38
N GLU A 139 3.63 4.61 13.46
CA GLU A 139 2.61 4.17 14.42
C GLU A 139 1.25 3.98 13.72
N GLU A 140 0.87 4.92 12.87
CA GLU A 140 -0.38 4.86 12.14
C GLU A 140 -0.46 3.63 11.22
N VAL A 141 0.61 3.37 10.47
CA VAL A 141 0.67 2.24 9.54
C VAL A 141 0.61 0.90 10.29
N LEU A 142 1.40 0.76 11.37
CA LEU A 142 1.44 -0.48 12.15
C LEU A 142 0.16 -0.69 12.97
N GLU A 143 -0.42 0.38 13.48
CA GLU A 143 -1.68 0.31 14.25
C GLU A 143 -2.82 -0.21 13.40
N ASP A 144 -2.94 0.22 12.15
CA ASP A 144 -3.99 -0.27 11.26
C ASP A 144 -3.91 -1.78 11.06
N ASP A 145 -2.72 -2.35 10.97
CA ASP A 145 -2.54 -3.79 10.82
C ASP A 145 -3.01 -4.55 12.07
N TYR A 146 -2.62 -4.05 13.25
CA TYR A 146 -2.98 -4.70 14.51
C TYR A 146 -4.44 -4.52 14.87
N ARG A 147 -5.05 -3.39 14.53
CA ARG A 147 -6.45 -3.12 14.81
C ARG A 147 -7.37 -4.16 14.19
N ILE A 148 -7.11 -4.58 12.97
CA ILE A 148 -7.94 -5.56 12.29
C ILE A 148 -7.78 -6.95 12.90
N ILE A 149 -6.57 -7.32 13.33
CA ILE A 149 -6.30 -8.57 14.02
C ILE A 149 -7.06 -8.61 15.36
N ASP A 150 -7.06 -7.50 16.10
CA ASP A 150 -7.78 -7.39 17.36
C ASP A 150 -9.32 -7.50 17.17
N ASP A 151 -9.85 -6.90 16.11
CA ASP A 151 -11.27 -7.02 15.77
C ASP A 151 -11.65 -8.47 15.48
N GLU A 152 -10.80 -9.22 14.82
CA GLU A 152 -11.01 -10.64 14.56
C GLU A 152 -11.02 -11.45 15.86
N LYS A 153 -10.15 -11.12 16.80
CA LYS A 153 -10.10 -11.82 18.09
C LYS A 153 -11.32 -11.60 18.97
N THR A 154 -12.04 -10.50 18.77
CA THR A 154 -13.21 -10.17 19.57
C THR A 154 -14.51 -10.70 18.96
N ARG A 155 -14.45 -11.35 17.83
CA ARG A 155 -15.61 -11.97 17.21
C ARG A 155 -15.75 -13.44 17.64
#